data_f7f23d16a8616cdef996f0c85a24c9f1
#
_entry.id   f7f23d16a8616cdef996f0c85a24c9f1
#
_cell.length_a   1.000
_cell.length_b   1.000
_cell.length_c   1.000
_cell.angle_alpha   90.00
_cell.angle_beta   90.00
_cell.angle_gamma   90.00
#
_symmetry.space_group_name_H-M   'P 1'
#
loop_
_entity.id
_entity.type
_entity.pdbx_description
1 polymer ?
#
loop_
_entity_poly.entity_id
_entity_poly.type
_entity_poly.pdbx_seq_one_letter_code
_entity_poly.pdbx_strand_id
1 'polypeptide(L)'
;MYLFTSLASMVLLHFFIPVYQLISYPWNAAGMLPLALGMTLNISADRAFKKTGTTVKPFEVSTTLVTSGVFRYSRNPMYLGMVMILTGVALLLGALSPFIIIPVFAMTMDRVFIVPEENMLDQRFGSKWKQYKANVRRWI
;
A
#
# COMPACT_ATOMS: atom_id res chain seq x y z
N MET A 1 8.72 -8.61 1.49
CA MET A 1 8.59 -9.81 0.63
C MET A 1 7.45 -9.65 -0.39
N TYR A 2 6.19 -9.48 -0.01
CA TYR A 2 5.04 -9.42 -0.93
C TYR A 2 5.14 -8.36 -2.05
N LEU A 3 5.62 -7.14 -1.76
CA LEU A 3 5.81 -6.10 -2.77
C LEU A 3 6.81 -6.54 -3.85
N PHE A 4 7.95 -7.11 -3.43
CA PHE A 4 8.98 -7.57 -4.37
C PHE A 4 8.50 -8.74 -5.24
N THR A 5 7.77 -9.70 -4.66
CA THR A 5 7.18 -10.81 -5.43
C THR A 5 6.15 -10.29 -6.43
N SER A 6 5.33 -9.31 -6.05
CA SER A 6 4.36 -8.68 -6.94
C SER A 6 5.03 -7.92 -8.09
N LEU A 7 6.09 -7.15 -7.81
CA LEU A 7 6.89 -6.46 -8.84
C LEU A 7 7.53 -7.46 -9.81
N ALA A 8 8.12 -8.53 -9.31
CA ALA A 8 8.68 -9.59 -10.15
C ALA A 8 7.60 -10.25 -11.03
N SER A 9 6.43 -10.54 -10.45
CA SER A 9 5.30 -11.12 -11.20
C SER A 9 4.80 -10.17 -12.31
N MET A 10 4.77 -8.85 -12.06
CA MET A 10 4.39 -7.86 -13.08
C MET A 10 5.36 -7.85 -14.25
N VAL A 11 6.67 -7.89 -13.97
CA VAL A 11 7.71 -7.95 -15.00
C VAL A 11 7.60 -9.26 -15.79
N LEU A 12 7.45 -10.39 -15.11
CA LEU A 12 7.26 -11.68 -15.78
C LEU A 12 6.01 -11.68 -16.68
N LEU A 13 4.87 -11.20 -16.19
CA LEU A 13 3.64 -11.10 -16.98
C LEU A 13 3.82 -10.19 -18.19
N HIS A 14 4.55 -9.09 -18.05
CA HIS A 14 4.81 -8.18 -19.17
C HIS A 14 5.61 -8.86 -20.30
N PHE A 15 6.65 -9.64 -19.96
CA PHE A 15 7.53 -10.27 -20.95
C PHE A 15 6.99 -11.58 -21.51
N PHE A 16 6.34 -12.41 -20.68
CA PHE A 16 5.91 -13.75 -21.09
C PHE A 16 4.46 -13.79 -21.55
N ILE A 17 3.60 -12.86 -21.08
CA ILE A 17 2.17 -12.82 -21.41
C ILE A 17 1.77 -11.37 -21.72
N PRO A 18 2.31 -10.73 -22.76
CA PRO A 18 1.89 -9.38 -23.15
C PRO A 18 0.54 -9.44 -23.87
N VAL A 19 -0.56 -9.37 -23.08
CA VAL A 19 -1.92 -9.54 -23.64
C VAL A 19 -2.30 -8.39 -24.59
N TYR A 20 -2.04 -7.16 -24.20
CA TYR A 20 -2.36 -5.96 -24.98
C TYR A 20 -1.56 -4.77 -24.46
N GLN A 21 -1.01 -3.97 -25.36
CA GLN A 21 -0.33 -2.72 -25.02
C GLN A 21 -1.38 -1.61 -24.89
N LEU A 22 -1.69 -1.23 -23.64
CA LEU A 22 -2.67 -0.19 -23.32
C LEU A 22 -2.10 1.21 -23.50
N ILE A 23 -0.87 1.42 -23.06
CA ILE A 23 -0.23 2.72 -22.95
C ILE A 23 1.17 2.63 -23.53
N SER A 24 1.44 3.41 -24.57
CA SER A 24 2.75 3.50 -25.22
C SER A 24 3.49 4.78 -24.80
N TYR A 25 4.77 4.82 -25.14
CA TYR A 25 5.57 6.03 -24.98
C TYR A 25 4.97 7.20 -25.82
N PRO A 26 4.92 8.45 -25.31
CA PRO A 26 5.47 8.91 -24.02
C PRO A 26 4.48 8.81 -22.82
N TRP A 27 3.26 8.39 -23.05
CA TRP A 27 2.18 8.44 -22.05
C TRP A 27 2.39 7.50 -20.86
N ASN A 28 3.12 6.40 -21.05
CA ASN A 28 3.51 5.50 -19.96
C ASN A 28 4.39 6.18 -18.91
N ALA A 29 5.12 7.24 -19.25
CA ALA A 29 5.91 8.02 -18.31
C ALA A 29 5.05 8.64 -17.17
N ALA A 30 3.73 8.78 -17.38
CA ALA A 30 2.80 9.19 -16.31
C ALA A 30 2.83 8.25 -15.09
N GLY A 31 3.27 7.02 -15.26
CA GLY A 31 3.50 6.05 -14.17
C GLY A 31 4.53 6.50 -13.14
N MET A 32 5.43 7.43 -13.49
CA MET A 32 6.39 8.00 -12.55
C MET A 32 5.69 8.75 -11.39
N LEU A 33 4.52 9.35 -11.65
CA LEU A 33 3.78 10.11 -10.64
C LEU A 33 3.28 9.21 -9.50
N PRO A 34 2.44 8.18 -9.72
CA PRO A 34 2.01 7.30 -8.65
C PRO A 34 3.18 6.54 -8.01
N LEU A 35 4.24 6.21 -8.76
CA LEU A 35 5.44 5.60 -8.22
C LEU A 35 6.10 6.51 -7.17
N ALA A 36 6.36 7.77 -7.50
CA ALA A 36 6.97 8.75 -6.60
C ALA A 36 6.08 9.05 -5.39
N LEU A 37 4.76 9.20 -5.59
CA LEU A 37 3.81 9.41 -4.51
C LEU A 37 3.75 8.21 -3.56
N GLY A 38 3.73 6.99 -4.08
CA GLY A 38 3.75 5.76 -3.29
C GLY A 38 5.01 5.62 -2.44
N MET A 39 6.18 5.92 -3.01
CA MET A 39 7.45 5.93 -2.27
C MET A 39 7.45 6.99 -1.15
N THR A 40 6.99 8.21 -1.46
CA THR A 40 6.90 9.31 -0.49
C THR A 40 5.95 8.94 0.66
N LEU A 41 4.82 8.31 0.35
CA LEU A 41 3.85 7.88 1.34
C LEU A 41 4.42 6.81 2.28
N ASN A 42 5.13 5.81 1.73
CA ASN A 42 5.81 4.79 2.53
C ASN A 42 6.89 5.38 3.45
N ILE A 43 7.74 6.27 2.93
CA ILE A 43 8.77 6.95 3.74
C ILE A 43 8.13 7.79 4.84
N SER A 44 7.04 8.48 4.54
CA SER A 44 6.33 9.32 5.53
C SER A 44 5.68 8.48 6.63
N ALA A 45 5.11 7.33 6.28
CA ALA A 45 4.54 6.40 7.24
C ALA A 45 5.61 5.77 8.15
N ASP A 46 6.74 5.32 7.58
CA ASP A 46 7.88 4.80 8.34
C ASP A 46 8.43 5.84 9.34
N ARG A 47 8.59 7.09 8.90
CA ARG A 47 9.01 8.19 9.78
C ARG A 47 8.02 8.44 10.92
N ALA A 48 6.71 8.34 10.66
CA ALA A 48 5.68 8.52 11.68
C ALA A 48 5.77 7.42 12.76
N PHE A 49 5.98 6.16 12.36
CA PHE A 49 6.22 5.07 13.31
C PHE A 49 7.49 5.25 14.13
N LYS A 50 8.60 5.56 13.48
CA LYS A 50 9.89 5.81 14.17
C LYS A 50 9.80 6.95 15.18
N LYS A 51 9.07 8.02 14.86
CA LYS A 51 8.87 9.16 15.76
C LYS A 51 8.07 8.80 17.03
N THR A 52 7.18 7.82 16.94
CA THR A 52 6.36 7.38 18.07
C THR A 52 6.99 6.22 18.87
N GLY A 53 8.19 5.75 18.47
CA GLY A 53 8.89 4.65 19.12
C GLY A 53 8.17 3.31 19.05
N THR A 54 7.23 3.18 18.09
CA THR A 54 6.50 1.92 17.86
C THR A 54 7.04 1.18 16.63
N THR A 55 6.79 -0.12 16.56
CA THR A 55 7.28 -0.98 15.47
C THR A 55 6.41 -0.90 14.23
N VAL A 56 7.02 -0.99 13.06
CA VAL A 56 6.35 -1.14 11.75
C VAL A 56 6.10 -2.59 11.36
N LYS A 57 6.54 -3.55 12.19
CA LYS A 57 6.43 -4.96 11.84
C LYS A 57 4.99 -5.43 11.99
N PRO A 58 4.43 -6.11 10.97
CA PRO A 58 3.13 -6.73 11.05
C PRO A 58 3.09 -7.74 12.23
N PHE A 59 1.95 -7.81 12.91
CA PHE A 59 1.72 -8.71 14.05
C PHE A 59 2.55 -8.44 15.31
N GLU A 60 3.44 -7.44 15.33
CA GLU A 60 4.02 -6.95 16.57
C GLU A 60 3.05 -6.00 17.27
N VAL A 61 3.01 -6.11 18.59
CA VAL A 61 2.07 -5.34 19.41
C VAL A 61 2.46 -3.87 19.43
N SER A 62 1.74 -3.04 18.69
CA SER A 62 1.94 -1.58 18.74
C SER A 62 1.76 -1.05 20.15
N THR A 63 2.75 -0.33 20.66
CA THR A 63 2.70 0.30 21.98
C THR A 63 1.87 1.59 21.98
N THR A 64 1.74 2.24 20.82
CA THR A 64 1.06 3.52 20.65
C THR A 64 0.22 3.51 19.37
N LEU A 65 -1.00 4.05 19.44
CA LEU A 65 -1.85 4.26 18.28
C LEU A 65 -1.37 5.50 17.51
N VAL A 66 -0.81 5.30 16.33
CA VAL A 66 -0.33 6.39 15.47
C VAL A 66 -1.50 6.94 14.66
N THR A 67 -1.88 8.19 14.91
CA THR A 67 -3.01 8.88 14.25
C THR A 67 -2.59 10.19 13.58
N SER A 68 -1.30 10.52 13.60
CA SER A 68 -0.75 11.79 13.10
C SER A 68 -0.09 11.64 11.71
N GLY A 69 0.20 12.78 11.07
CA GLY A 69 0.84 12.80 9.75
C GLY A 69 -0.04 12.17 8.68
N VAL A 70 0.50 11.24 7.89
CA VAL A 70 -0.21 10.54 6.81
C VAL A 70 -1.36 9.64 7.32
N PHE A 71 -1.32 9.25 8.61
CA PHE A 71 -2.39 8.48 9.26
C PHE A 71 -3.66 9.29 9.53
N ARG A 72 -3.66 10.59 9.28
CA ARG A 72 -4.88 11.43 9.29
C ARG A 72 -5.75 11.22 8.05
N TYR A 73 -5.15 10.77 6.95
CA TYR A 73 -5.81 10.61 5.65
C TYR A 73 -6.18 9.16 5.35
N SER A 74 -5.33 8.23 5.77
CA SER A 74 -5.54 6.80 5.60
C SER A 74 -5.13 6.07 6.87
N ARG A 75 -5.87 5.00 7.23
CA ARG A 75 -5.47 4.13 8.34
C ARG A 75 -4.31 3.20 7.95
N ASN A 76 -4.13 2.96 6.65
CA ASN A 76 -3.14 2.03 6.11
C ASN A 76 -2.25 2.68 5.03
N PRO A 77 -1.56 3.81 5.34
CA PRO A 77 -0.82 4.57 4.34
C PRO A 77 0.33 3.78 3.71
N MET A 78 0.93 2.82 4.43
CA MET A 78 2.00 1.98 3.88
C MET A 78 1.47 1.04 2.78
N TYR A 79 0.35 0.36 3.02
CA TYR A 79 -0.25 -0.52 2.00
C TYR A 79 -0.78 0.28 0.81
N LEU A 80 -1.37 1.45 1.06
CA LEU A 80 -1.77 2.39 0.00
C LEU A 80 -0.56 2.80 -0.85
N GLY A 81 0.56 3.15 -0.23
CA GLY A 81 1.79 3.49 -0.91
C GLY A 81 2.34 2.34 -1.77
N MET A 82 2.25 1.10 -1.28
CA MET A 82 2.63 -0.10 -2.07
C MET A 82 1.73 -0.28 -3.29
N VAL A 83 0.41 -0.10 -3.15
CA VAL A 83 -0.54 -0.15 -4.28
C VAL A 83 -0.22 0.93 -5.30
N MET A 84 0.11 2.15 -4.86
CA MET A 84 0.52 3.24 -5.76
C MET A 84 1.82 2.92 -6.50
N ILE A 85 2.80 2.31 -5.83
CA ILE A 85 4.05 1.84 -6.48
C ILE A 85 3.73 0.82 -7.58
N LEU A 86 2.91 -0.19 -7.28
CA LEU A 86 2.50 -1.19 -8.27
C LEU A 86 1.74 -0.55 -9.44
N THR A 87 0.85 0.41 -9.16
CA THR A 87 0.13 1.17 -10.20
C THR A 87 1.11 1.93 -11.09
N GLY A 88 2.11 2.60 -10.50
CA GLY A 88 3.15 3.29 -11.25
C GLY A 88 3.93 2.36 -12.17
N VAL A 89 4.34 1.20 -11.67
CA VAL A 89 5.06 0.20 -12.45
C VAL A 89 4.18 -0.37 -13.57
N ALA A 90 2.89 -0.67 -13.30
CA ALA A 90 1.97 -1.14 -14.33
C ALA A 90 1.82 -0.14 -15.48
N LEU A 91 1.69 1.15 -15.16
CA LEU A 91 1.62 2.23 -16.16
C LEU A 91 2.92 2.34 -16.95
N LEU A 92 4.09 2.26 -16.31
CA LEU A 92 5.39 2.30 -16.97
C LEU A 92 5.58 1.12 -17.94
N LEU A 93 5.17 -0.07 -17.55
CA LEU A 93 5.19 -1.26 -18.40
C LEU A 93 4.17 -1.15 -19.55
N GLY A 94 3.06 -0.47 -19.34
CA GLY A 94 2.06 -0.14 -20.36
C GLY A 94 1.23 -1.29 -20.90
N ALA A 95 1.50 -2.55 -20.53
CA ALA A 95 0.73 -3.72 -20.91
C ALA A 95 -0.43 -3.99 -19.94
N LEU A 96 -1.49 -4.65 -20.42
CA LEU A 96 -2.68 -4.97 -19.62
C LEU A 96 -2.38 -5.99 -18.51
N SER A 97 -1.58 -7.00 -18.81
CA SER A 97 -1.33 -8.13 -17.91
C SER A 97 -0.78 -7.74 -16.51
N PRO A 98 0.16 -6.78 -16.34
CA PRO A 98 0.61 -6.36 -15.02
C PRO A 98 -0.48 -5.77 -14.12
N PHE A 99 -1.52 -5.14 -14.70
CA PHE A 99 -2.58 -4.52 -13.90
C PHE A 99 -3.37 -5.51 -13.04
N ILE A 100 -3.41 -6.79 -13.42
CA ILE A 100 -4.13 -7.84 -12.67
C ILE A 100 -3.49 -8.06 -11.28
N ILE A 101 -2.20 -7.77 -11.14
CA ILE A 101 -1.47 -7.91 -9.87
C ILE A 101 -1.96 -6.90 -8.82
N ILE A 102 -2.42 -5.73 -9.24
CA ILE A 102 -2.82 -4.65 -8.33
C ILE A 102 -4.01 -5.08 -7.45
N PRO A 103 -5.18 -5.49 -7.99
CA PRO A 103 -6.30 -5.93 -7.16
C PRO A 103 -5.97 -7.20 -6.37
N VAL A 104 -5.20 -8.13 -6.91
CA VAL A 104 -4.76 -9.34 -6.19
C VAL A 104 -3.91 -8.94 -4.98
N PHE A 105 -2.94 -8.04 -5.16
CA PHE A 105 -2.12 -7.52 -4.07
C PHE A 105 -2.98 -6.79 -3.02
N ALA A 106 -3.85 -5.86 -3.45
CA ALA A 106 -4.69 -5.09 -2.54
C ALA A 106 -5.60 -6.00 -1.70
N MET A 107 -6.24 -7.00 -2.31
CA MET A 107 -7.07 -7.98 -1.60
C MET A 107 -6.24 -8.83 -0.63
N THR A 108 -5.05 -9.26 -1.03
CA THR A 108 -4.15 -10.02 -0.17
C THR A 108 -3.74 -9.20 1.05
N MET A 109 -3.31 -7.93 0.85
CA MET A 109 -2.96 -7.04 1.95
C MET A 109 -4.15 -6.78 2.88
N ASP A 110 -5.35 -6.56 2.32
CA ASP A 110 -6.56 -6.34 3.12
C ASP A 110 -6.87 -7.54 4.01
N ARG A 111 -6.88 -8.74 3.47
CA ARG A 111 -7.31 -9.96 4.18
C ARG A 111 -6.26 -10.51 5.13
N VAL A 112 -4.99 -10.50 4.71
CA VAL A 112 -3.89 -11.16 5.45
C VAL A 112 -3.30 -10.24 6.52
N PHE A 113 -3.29 -8.91 6.28
CA PHE A 113 -2.63 -7.96 7.17
C PHE A 113 -3.59 -6.94 7.76
N ILE A 114 -4.33 -6.18 6.95
CA ILE A 114 -5.13 -5.06 7.44
C ILE A 114 -6.23 -5.52 8.41
N VAL A 115 -7.01 -6.54 8.04
CA VAL A 115 -8.09 -7.04 8.89
C VAL A 115 -7.58 -7.58 10.23
N PRO A 116 -6.54 -8.44 10.30
CA PRO A 116 -5.95 -8.85 11.57
C PRO A 116 -5.38 -7.69 12.39
N GLU A 117 -4.67 -6.74 11.75
CA GLU A 117 -4.12 -5.56 12.44
C GLU A 117 -5.23 -4.69 13.04
N GLU A 118 -6.32 -4.43 12.30
CA GLU A 118 -7.47 -3.68 12.81
C GLU A 118 -8.13 -4.38 14.02
N ASN A 119 -8.23 -5.71 14.00
CA ASN A 119 -8.75 -6.48 15.13
C ASN A 119 -7.85 -6.38 16.36
N MET A 120 -6.53 -6.47 16.19
CA MET A 120 -5.57 -6.29 17.27
C MET A 120 -5.64 -4.87 17.86
N LEU A 121 -5.76 -3.85 17.01
CA LEU A 121 -5.90 -2.46 17.44
C LEU A 121 -7.22 -2.22 18.19
N ASP A 122 -8.32 -2.84 17.76
CA ASP A 122 -9.62 -2.74 18.45
C ASP A 122 -9.56 -3.35 19.86
N GLN A 123 -8.96 -4.54 19.98
CA GLN A 123 -8.79 -5.21 21.27
C GLN A 123 -7.88 -4.40 22.22
N ARG A 124 -6.82 -3.78 21.70
CA ARG A 124 -5.84 -3.10 22.52
C ARG A 124 -6.23 -1.68 22.92
N PHE A 125 -6.79 -0.90 21.97
CA PHE A 125 -7.05 0.53 22.15
C PHE A 125 -8.54 0.86 22.34
N GLY A 126 -9.45 -0.09 22.12
CA GLY A 126 -10.86 0.01 22.41
C GLY A 126 -11.52 1.28 21.89
N SER A 127 -12.01 2.14 22.79
CA SER A 127 -12.71 3.39 22.43
C SER A 127 -11.88 4.36 21.59
N LYS A 128 -10.57 4.47 21.85
CA LYS A 128 -9.67 5.34 21.07
C LYS A 128 -9.55 4.87 19.62
N TRP A 129 -9.46 3.56 19.39
CA TRP A 129 -9.46 2.97 18.05
C TRP A 129 -10.79 3.22 17.33
N LYS A 130 -11.93 2.99 18.01
CA LYS A 130 -13.27 3.22 17.44
C LYS A 130 -13.46 4.67 17.00
N GLN A 131 -13.02 5.64 17.81
CA GLN A 131 -13.06 7.06 17.46
C GLN A 131 -12.18 7.38 16.24
N TYR A 132 -10.98 6.84 16.18
CA TYR A 132 -10.09 7.02 15.04
C TYR A 132 -10.67 6.40 13.77
N LYS A 133 -11.21 5.15 13.86
CA LYS A 133 -11.86 4.43 12.77
C LYS A 133 -13.08 5.15 12.21
N ALA A 134 -13.81 5.89 13.05
CA ALA A 134 -14.96 6.68 12.62
C ALA A 134 -14.56 7.91 11.78
N ASN A 135 -13.37 8.48 12.02
CA ASN A 135 -12.92 9.71 11.39
C ASN A 135 -11.98 9.49 10.20
N VAL A 136 -11.33 8.34 10.10
CA VAL A 136 -10.33 8.05 9.05
C VAL A 136 -10.72 6.77 8.33
N ARG A 137 -10.75 6.81 6.99
CA ARG A 137 -11.06 5.64 6.17
C ARG A 137 -9.91 4.63 6.13
N ARG A 138 -10.22 3.39 5.72
CA ARG A 138 -9.23 2.30 5.62
C ARG A 138 -8.16 2.61 4.58
N TRP A 139 -8.56 3.07 3.40
CA TRP A 139 -7.66 3.38 2.30
C TRP A 139 -7.54 4.90 2.06
N ILE A 140 -8.63 5.54 1.67
CA ILE A 140 -8.72 6.99 1.40
C ILE A 140 -10.10 7.49 1.85
#